data_8a1e0104e3b3fed01acb82a77306c56a
#
_entry.id   8a1e0104e3b3fed01acb82a77306c56a
#
_cell.length_a   1.000
_cell.length_b   1.000
_cell.length_c   1.000
_cell.angle_alpha   90.00
_cell.angle_beta   90.00
_cell.angle_gamma   90.00
#
_symmetry.space_group_name_H-M   'P 1'
#
loop_
_entity.id
_entity.type
_entity.pdbx_description
1 polymer ?
#
loop_
_entity_poly.entity_id
_entity_poly.type
_entity_poly.pdbx_seq_one_letter_code
_entity_poly.pdbx_strand_id
1 'polypeptide(L)'
;PLSQVQLSDEPIHKQNGTPIIEFNEVWFRYEKEMPDVVKGLSMKVYSGEFYAILGGNGTGKTTALSLISGINKPYRGTVKINGQELQKNGDRQLFNRMLGVLPQNPQAVFVKKTVREDLLEMLSEKKMSKIEKEERVWQISKLCYLEKLLDRHPYDLSGGEQQRAALAKVLLLEPKILLLDEPTKGLDAEFKQVLAQILYNLLQKGVTVLMVSHDIEFCAKYAHRCAMFFDGNIVSCDSPRHFFSNNSFYTTAANRMARHRLPNVVTDCDLIYACKGAVAPLKSKYSEINAIDRNSFENQDNKEPKDKSIISVHNEENKKLPLWRKISACLIGMTIFVTLY
;
A
#
# COMPACT_ATOMS: atom_id res chain seq x y z
N PRO A 1 -27.01 2.43 30.17
CA PRO A 1 -26.59 3.78 29.83
C PRO A 1 -25.35 3.73 28.92
N LEU A 2 -25.44 4.35 27.75
CA LEU A 2 -24.38 4.37 26.72
C LEU A 2 -23.04 4.95 27.22
N SER A 3 -23.05 5.64 28.34
CA SER A 3 -21.86 6.27 28.95
C SER A 3 -20.85 5.32 29.61
N GLN A 4 -21.07 4.01 29.61
CA GLN A 4 -20.20 3.01 30.26
C GLN A 4 -19.53 2.06 29.26
N VAL A 5 -19.64 2.30 27.94
CA VAL A 5 -18.96 1.48 26.94
C VAL A 5 -17.47 1.87 26.95
N GLN A 6 -16.66 1.09 27.64
CA GLN A 6 -15.21 1.16 27.54
C GLN A 6 -14.78 0.43 26.27
N LEU A 7 -14.39 1.19 25.27
CA LEU A 7 -13.66 0.64 24.12
C LEU A 7 -12.21 0.42 24.58
N SER A 8 -11.76 -0.83 24.51
CA SER A 8 -10.37 -1.15 24.87
C SER A 8 -9.40 -0.40 23.96
N ASP A 9 -8.40 0.24 24.57
CA ASP A 9 -7.30 0.84 23.84
C ASP A 9 -6.59 -0.27 23.05
N GLU A 10 -6.37 -0.02 21.76
CA GLU A 10 -5.61 -0.94 20.95
C GLU A 10 -4.18 -1.01 21.49
N PRO A 11 -3.56 -2.22 21.50
CA PRO A 11 -2.16 -2.32 21.84
C PRO A 11 -1.40 -1.44 20.83
N ILE A 12 -0.80 -0.34 21.33
CA ILE A 12 0.12 0.49 20.57
C ILE A 12 1.16 -0.50 20.02
N HIS A 13 1.28 -0.58 18.69
CA HIS A 13 2.36 -1.36 18.07
C HIS A 13 3.64 -0.90 18.74
N LYS A 14 4.32 -1.82 19.47
CA LYS A 14 5.47 -1.46 20.30
C LYS A 14 6.51 -0.83 19.38
N GLN A 15 6.70 0.48 19.51
CA GLN A 15 7.74 1.26 18.82
C GLN A 15 9.14 0.89 19.37
N ASN A 16 9.36 -0.41 19.60
CA ASN A 16 10.61 -0.92 20.18
C ASN A 16 11.56 -1.26 19.04
N GLY A 17 12.58 -0.44 18.85
CA GLY A 17 13.66 -0.72 17.88
C GLY A 17 14.08 0.47 17.04
N THR A 18 15.02 0.20 16.14
CA THR A 18 15.44 1.17 15.11
C THR A 18 14.36 1.33 14.07
N PRO A 19 14.02 2.58 13.66
CA PRO A 19 13.04 2.81 12.61
C PRO A 19 13.56 2.21 11.29
N ILE A 20 12.63 1.59 10.54
CA ILE A 20 12.95 1.04 9.21
C ILE A 20 12.93 2.13 8.13
N ILE A 21 12.11 3.18 8.33
CA ILE A 21 12.11 4.41 7.53
C ILE A 21 12.25 5.58 8.49
N GLU A 22 13.19 6.48 8.22
CA GLU A 22 13.43 7.67 9.03
C GLU A 22 13.67 8.89 8.14
N PHE A 23 12.93 9.96 8.39
CA PHE A 23 13.14 11.29 7.85
C PHE A 23 13.64 12.20 8.97
N ASN A 24 14.71 12.94 8.71
CA ASN A 24 15.27 13.92 9.63
C ASN A 24 15.37 15.28 8.95
N GLU A 25 14.49 16.21 9.33
CA GLU A 25 14.47 17.61 8.85
C GLU A 25 14.57 17.72 7.33
N VAL A 26 13.77 16.92 6.60
CA VAL A 26 13.83 16.79 5.14
C VAL A 26 13.13 17.95 4.45
N TRP A 27 13.84 18.60 3.53
CA TRP A 27 13.31 19.65 2.65
C TRP A 27 13.46 19.24 1.19
N PHE A 28 12.40 19.47 0.42
CA PHE A 28 12.39 19.12 -1.00
C PHE A 28 11.55 20.11 -1.82
N ARG A 29 12.06 20.44 -3.00
CA ARG A 29 11.37 21.12 -4.11
C ARG A 29 11.77 20.49 -5.43
N TYR A 30 10.90 20.56 -6.41
CA TYR A 30 11.17 19.96 -7.71
C TYR A 30 12.23 20.77 -8.51
N GLU A 31 12.13 22.09 -8.48
CA GLU A 31 13.07 23.00 -9.12
C GLU A 31 13.54 24.07 -8.13
N LYS A 32 14.74 24.62 -8.38
CA LYS A 32 15.40 25.55 -7.46
C LYS A 32 14.58 26.80 -7.17
N GLU A 33 13.83 27.28 -8.16
CA GLU A 33 13.01 28.50 -8.06
C GLU A 33 11.56 28.20 -7.62
N MET A 34 11.16 26.93 -7.47
CA MET A 34 9.83 26.56 -7.03
C MET A 34 9.71 26.51 -5.50
N PRO A 35 8.48 26.71 -4.96
CA PRO A 35 8.25 26.59 -3.53
C PRO A 35 8.54 25.17 -3.02
N ASP A 36 8.91 25.08 -1.74
CA ASP A 36 9.14 23.80 -1.10
C ASP A 36 7.84 22.99 -0.98
N VAL A 37 7.88 21.74 -1.45
CA VAL A 37 6.79 20.77 -1.37
C VAL A 37 6.87 19.97 -0.08
N VAL A 38 8.09 19.70 0.42
CA VAL A 38 8.33 19.09 1.71
C VAL A 38 9.16 20.07 2.55
N LYS A 39 8.71 20.34 3.78
CA LYS A 39 9.20 21.45 4.61
C LYS A 39 9.59 20.95 6.00
N GLY A 40 10.86 20.55 6.19
CA GLY A 40 11.36 20.09 7.48
C GLY A 40 10.70 18.81 7.99
N LEU A 41 10.34 17.91 7.05
CA LEU A 41 9.64 16.67 7.39
C LEU A 41 10.50 15.78 8.26
N SER A 42 9.98 15.43 9.44
CA SER A 42 10.58 14.45 10.35
C SER A 42 9.56 13.39 10.71
N MET A 43 9.85 12.12 10.37
CA MET A 43 8.98 10.99 10.70
C MET A 43 9.78 9.70 10.88
N LYS A 44 9.19 8.76 11.62
CA LYS A 44 9.75 7.42 11.85
C LYS A 44 8.68 6.37 11.66
N VAL A 45 8.99 5.34 10.87
CA VAL A 45 8.15 4.15 10.68
C VAL A 45 8.93 2.94 11.16
N TYR A 46 8.27 2.06 11.91
CA TYR A 46 8.91 0.90 12.53
C TYR A 46 8.62 -0.38 11.75
N SER A 47 9.47 -1.38 11.91
CA SER A 47 9.33 -2.66 11.22
C SER A 47 8.01 -3.36 11.57
N GLY A 48 7.31 -3.90 10.57
CA GLY A 48 6.00 -4.56 10.74
C GLY A 48 4.85 -3.60 11.06
N GLU A 49 5.06 -2.28 10.92
CA GLU A 49 4.03 -1.27 11.15
C GLU A 49 3.19 -1.01 9.89
N PHE A 50 1.89 -0.81 10.06
CA PHE A 50 1.05 -0.17 9.06
C PHE A 50 0.87 1.31 9.42
N TYR A 51 1.61 2.16 8.72
CA TYR A 51 1.61 3.61 8.88
C TYR A 51 0.83 4.27 7.76
N ALA A 52 -0.23 5.02 8.08
CA ALA A 52 -1.07 5.72 7.12
C ALA A 52 -0.78 7.23 7.15
N ILE A 53 -0.51 7.81 5.99
CA ILE A 53 -0.37 9.26 5.78
C ILE A 53 -1.65 9.77 5.14
N LEU A 54 -2.35 10.65 5.85
CA LEU A 54 -3.60 11.27 5.45
C LEU A 54 -3.38 12.76 5.19
N GLY A 55 -4.24 13.39 4.38
CA GLY A 55 -4.15 14.82 4.12
C GLY A 55 -4.78 15.21 2.77
N GLY A 56 -4.94 16.51 2.52
CA GLY A 56 -5.52 17.04 1.28
C GLY A 56 -4.70 16.72 0.02
N ASN A 57 -5.31 16.94 -1.15
CA ASN A 57 -4.59 16.83 -2.43
C ASN A 57 -3.51 17.92 -2.53
N GLY A 58 -2.39 17.61 -3.19
CA GLY A 58 -1.32 18.57 -3.43
C GLY A 58 -0.47 18.93 -2.19
N THR A 59 -0.69 18.29 -1.03
CA THR A 59 0.08 18.61 0.19
C THR A 59 1.50 18.07 0.19
N GLY A 60 1.88 17.18 -0.76
CA GLY A 60 3.23 16.60 -0.86
C GLY A 60 3.35 15.14 -0.41
N LYS A 61 2.24 14.42 -0.15
CA LYS A 61 2.25 13.00 0.30
C LYS A 61 2.94 12.07 -0.69
N THR A 62 2.56 12.10 -1.96
CA THR A 62 3.20 11.33 -3.05
C THR A 62 4.68 11.69 -3.19
N THR A 63 5.02 12.97 -2.96
CA THR A 63 6.41 13.43 -2.95
C THR A 63 7.20 12.80 -1.79
N ALA A 64 6.61 12.67 -0.60
CA ALA A 64 7.25 11.94 0.49
C ALA A 64 7.52 10.48 0.15
N LEU A 65 6.57 9.77 -0.54
CA LEU A 65 6.83 8.41 -1.04
C LEU A 65 7.96 8.38 -2.07
N SER A 66 8.04 9.38 -2.97
CA SER A 66 9.10 9.46 -3.98
C SER A 66 10.49 9.68 -3.38
N LEU A 67 10.58 10.32 -2.24
CA LEU A 67 11.83 10.48 -1.48
C LEU A 67 12.27 9.15 -0.83
N ILE A 68 11.32 8.33 -0.33
CA ILE A 68 11.62 7.00 0.21
C ILE A 68 12.07 6.05 -0.90
N SER A 69 11.41 6.11 -2.06
CA SER A 69 11.78 5.26 -3.20
C SER A 69 13.07 5.70 -3.92
N GLY A 70 13.70 6.80 -3.48
CA GLY A 70 14.94 7.33 -4.07
C GLY A 70 14.77 7.92 -5.46
N ILE A 71 13.53 8.11 -5.94
CA ILE A 71 13.21 8.77 -7.21
C ILE A 71 13.62 10.23 -7.12
N ASN A 72 13.16 10.89 -6.04
CA ASN A 72 13.54 12.25 -5.72
C ASN A 72 14.53 12.26 -4.55
N LYS A 73 15.33 13.33 -4.47
CA LYS A 73 16.33 13.51 -3.40
C LYS A 73 16.11 14.83 -2.70
N PRO A 74 16.15 14.83 -1.37
CA PRO A 74 16.06 16.07 -0.62
C PRO A 74 17.30 16.94 -0.89
N TYR A 75 17.13 18.26 -0.89
CA TYR A 75 18.27 19.18 -0.94
C TYR A 75 18.82 19.49 0.46
N ARG A 76 18.03 19.22 1.51
CA ARG A 76 18.40 19.36 2.93
C ARG A 76 17.74 18.28 3.76
N GLY A 77 18.40 17.85 4.83
CA GLY A 77 17.96 16.76 5.69
C GLY A 77 18.37 15.38 5.15
N THR A 78 17.98 14.33 5.82
CA THR A 78 18.34 12.94 5.46
C THR A 78 17.14 12.01 5.48
N VAL A 79 17.11 11.07 4.53
CA VAL A 79 16.18 9.94 4.50
C VAL A 79 16.98 8.66 4.70
N LYS A 80 16.59 7.85 5.68
CA LYS A 80 17.23 6.57 5.96
C LYS A 80 16.24 5.43 5.79
N ILE A 81 16.71 4.32 5.20
CA ILE A 81 15.99 3.05 5.13
C ILE A 81 16.84 1.99 5.79
N ASN A 82 16.26 1.29 6.77
CA ASN A 82 16.96 0.27 7.57
C ASN A 82 18.29 0.78 8.15
N GLY A 83 18.28 2.04 8.65
CA GLY A 83 19.45 2.72 9.23
C GLY A 83 20.47 3.26 8.23
N GLN A 84 20.33 2.96 6.93
CA GLN A 84 21.23 3.43 5.89
C GLN A 84 20.65 4.68 5.20
N GLU A 85 21.47 5.73 5.07
CA GLU A 85 21.09 6.95 4.38
C GLU A 85 21.04 6.72 2.87
N LEU A 86 19.97 7.20 2.22
CA LEU A 86 19.83 7.16 0.76
C LEU A 86 20.81 8.12 0.11
N GLN A 87 21.91 7.59 -0.45
CA GLN A 87 22.97 8.37 -1.08
C GLN A 87 22.69 8.67 -2.57
N LYS A 88 23.50 9.62 -3.15
CA LYS A 88 23.34 10.07 -4.54
C LYS A 88 23.59 8.99 -5.61
N ASN A 89 24.33 7.94 -5.29
CA ASN A 89 24.75 6.92 -6.26
C ASN A 89 24.26 5.52 -5.87
N GLY A 90 23.00 5.27 -6.22
CA GLY A 90 22.59 3.91 -6.57
C GLY A 90 22.72 2.86 -5.48
N ASP A 91 21.99 3.00 -4.40
CA ASP A 91 21.74 1.89 -3.48
C ASP A 91 20.82 0.84 -4.14
N ARG A 92 21.23 0.35 -5.35
CA ARG A 92 20.50 -0.69 -6.10
C ARG A 92 20.24 -1.94 -5.25
N GLN A 93 21.15 -2.25 -4.34
CA GLN A 93 21.00 -3.39 -3.43
C GLN A 93 19.96 -3.14 -2.34
N LEU A 94 19.81 -1.88 -1.89
CA LEU A 94 18.80 -1.46 -0.94
C LEU A 94 17.38 -1.55 -1.51
N PHE A 95 17.22 -1.23 -2.80
CA PHE A 95 15.91 -1.28 -3.48
C PHE A 95 15.56 -2.68 -4.00
N ASN A 96 16.55 -3.53 -4.31
CA ASN A 96 16.32 -4.91 -4.73
C ASN A 96 15.75 -5.73 -3.56
N ARG A 97 14.49 -6.17 -3.68
CA ARG A 97 13.74 -6.99 -2.71
C ARG A 97 13.39 -6.28 -1.39
N MET A 98 13.81 -5.03 -1.16
CA MET A 98 13.47 -4.32 0.06
C MET A 98 12.20 -3.52 -0.08
N LEU A 99 12.03 -2.86 -1.22
CA LEU A 99 10.98 -1.89 -1.45
C LEU A 99 10.04 -2.30 -2.59
N GLY A 100 8.74 -2.37 -2.31
CA GLY A 100 7.68 -2.46 -3.30
C GLY A 100 6.88 -1.16 -3.33
N VAL A 101 6.65 -0.60 -4.53
CA VAL A 101 5.92 0.66 -4.69
C VAL A 101 4.71 0.43 -5.59
N LEU A 102 3.52 0.71 -5.08
CA LEU A 102 2.29 0.80 -5.86
C LEU A 102 1.98 2.28 -6.09
N PRO A 103 2.14 2.80 -7.32
CA PRO A 103 1.88 4.21 -7.63
C PRO A 103 0.37 4.49 -7.72
N GLN A 104 -0.01 5.76 -7.58
CA GLN A 104 -1.39 6.24 -7.70
C GLN A 104 -2.02 5.91 -9.06
N ASN A 105 -1.24 5.99 -10.15
CA ASN A 105 -1.68 5.54 -11.47
C ASN A 105 -1.18 4.13 -11.74
N PRO A 106 -2.06 3.09 -11.70
CA PRO A 106 -1.66 1.71 -11.92
C PRO A 106 -1.13 1.45 -13.33
N GLN A 107 -1.53 2.25 -14.33
CA GLN A 107 -1.06 2.10 -15.72
C GLN A 107 0.45 2.29 -15.87
N ALA A 108 1.06 3.09 -14.99
CA ALA A 108 2.50 3.36 -15.03
C ALA A 108 3.38 2.11 -14.83
N VAL A 109 2.84 1.03 -14.30
CA VAL A 109 3.61 -0.19 -14.05
C VAL A 109 3.46 -1.25 -15.14
N PHE A 110 2.55 -1.08 -16.11
CA PHE A 110 2.32 -2.06 -17.16
C PHE A 110 3.25 -1.83 -18.36
N VAL A 111 3.93 -2.89 -18.79
CA VAL A 111 4.92 -2.85 -19.88
C VAL A 111 4.75 -3.96 -20.92
N LYS A 112 3.83 -4.89 -20.68
CA LYS A 112 3.59 -6.06 -21.55
C LYS A 112 2.19 -6.01 -22.18
N LYS A 113 1.96 -6.91 -23.14
CA LYS A 113 0.69 -6.99 -23.87
C LYS A 113 -0.42 -7.66 -23.08
N THR A 114 -0.09 -8.54 -22.14
CA THR A 114 -1.07 -9.22 -21.29
C THR A 114 -0.70 -9.08 -19.82
N VAL A 115 -1.71 -9.18 -18.95
CA VAL A 115 -1.51 -9.20 -17.49
C VAL A 115 -0.58 -10.34 -17.09
N ARG A 116 -0.75 -11.53 -17.68
CA ARG A 116 0.10 -12.69 -17.43
C ARG A 116 1.58 -12.41 -17.71
N GLU A 117 1.87 -11.83 -18.88
CA GLU A 117 3.25 -11.48 -19.24
C GLU A 117 3.85 -10.43 -18.31
N ASP A 118 3.03 -9.47 -17.88
CA ASP A 118 3.45 -8.43 -16.91
C ASP A 118 3.78 -9.03 -15.54
N LEU A 119 3.01 -10.00 -15.08
CA LEU A 119 3.28 -10.70 -13.83
C LEU A 119 4.53 -11.60 -13.95
N LEU A 120 4.68 -12.34 -15.05
CA LEU A 120 5.86 -13.18 -15.30
C LEU A 120 7.15 -12.37 -15.41
N GLU A 121 7.09 -11.15 -15.94
CA GLU A 121 8.25 -10.25 -16.02
C GLU A 121 8.83 -9.95 -14.63
N MET A 122 7.99 -9.84 -13.59
CA MET A 122 8.44 -9.60 -12.22
C MET A 122 9.28 -10.76 -11.67
N LEU A 123 9.12 -11.94 -12.24
CA LEU A 123 9.85 -13.16 -11.86
C LEU A 123 11.01 -13.47 -12.82
N SER A 124 11.29 -12.61 -13.82
CA SER A 124 12.29 -12.87 -14.86
C SER A 124 13.70 -13.12 -14.31
N GLU A 125 14.11 -12.36 -13.30
CA GLU A 125 15.43 -12.46 -12.65
C GLU A 125 15.49 -13.50 -11.51
N LYS A 126 14.33 -14.07 -11.10
CA LYS A 126 14.32 -15.11 -10.06
C LYS A 126 14.76 -16.44 -10.66
N LYS A 127 15.65 -17.16 -9.94
CA LYS A 127 16.09 -18.51 -10.30
C LYS A 127 14.98 -19.53 -10.00
N MET A 128 13.97 -19.56 -10.87
CA MET A 128 12.81 -20.43 -10.79
C MET A 128 12.56 -21.06 -12.17
N SER A 129 12.08 -22.30 -12.19
CA SER A 129 11.63 -22.95 -13.43
C SER A 129 10.42 -22.23 -14.02
N LYS A 130 10.12 -22.48 -15.29
CA LYS A 130 8.94 -21.91 -15.95
C LYS A 130 7.64 -22.33 -15.23
N ILE A 131 7.55 -23.57 -14.80
CA ILE A 131 6.39 -24.12 -14.09
C ILE A 131 6.20 -23.39 -12.75
N GLU A 132 7.25 -23.25 -11.95
CA GLU A 132 7.18 -22.52 -10.66
C GLU A 132 6.77 -21.04 -10.84
N LYS A 133 7.22 -20.38 -11.92
CA LYS A 133 6.83 -19.00 -12.22
C LYS A 133 5.35 -18.90 -12.56
N GLU A 134 4.83 -19.80 -13.41
CA GLU A 134 3.41 -19.85 -13.76
C GLU A 134 2.53 -20.17 -12.55
N GLU A 135 2.95 -21.10 -11.70
CA GLU A 135 2.24 -21.41 -10.46
C GLU A 135 2.19 -20.21 -9.52
N ARG A 136 3.31 -19.48 -9.38
CA ARG A 136 3.37 -18.26 -8.57
C ARG A 136 2.47 -17.16 -9.10
N VAL A 137 2.44 -16.97 -10.44
CA VAL A 137 1.52 -16.03 -11.10
C VAL A 137 0.07 -16.45 -10.86
N TRP A 138 -0.23 -17.74 -10.94
CA TRP A 138 -1.58 -18.27 -10.69
C TRP A 138 -2.03 -18.03 -9.25
N GLN A 139 -1.16 -18.30 -8.25
CA GLN A 139 -1.44 -18.04 -6.84
C GLN A 139 -1.75 -16.56 -6.56
N ILE A 140 -0.92 -15.64 -7.09
CA ILE A 140 -1.15 -14.21 -6.88
C ILE A 140 -2.37 -13.71 -7.65
N SER A 141 -2.67 -14.28 -8.82
CA SER A 141 -3.86 -13.91 -9.59
C SER A 141 -5.15 -14.31 -8.88
N LYS A 142 -5.19 -15.46 -8.23
CA LYS A 142 -6.32 -15.85 -7.35
C LYS A 142 -6.48 -14.85 -6.21
N LEU A 143 -5.40 -14.51 -5.51
CA LEU A 143 -5.44 -13.57 -4.39
C LEU A 143 -5.97 -12.19 -4.80
N CYS A 144 -5.72 -11.76 -6.04
CA CYS A 144 -6.14 -10.46 -6.55
C CYS A 144 -7.37 -10.53 -7.48
N TYR A 145 -8.06 -11.69 -7.59
CA TYR A 145 -9.22 -11.91 -8.48
C TYR A 145 -8.93 -11.54 -9.94
N LEU A 146 -7.82 -12.03 -10.47
CA LEU A 146 -7.33 -11.73 -11.82
C LEU A 146 -7.39 -12.94 -12.78
N GLU A 147 -7.85 -14.11 -12.34
CA GLU A 147 -7.78 -15.38 -13.10
C GLU A 147 -8.38 -15.26 -14.50
N LYS A 148 -9.53 -14.58 -14.62
CA LYS A 148 -10.22 -14.37 -15.89
C LYS A 148 -9.66 -13.23 -16.73
N LEU A 149 -8.68 -12.50 -16.19
CA LEU A 149 -8.12 -11.29 -16.78
C LEU A 149 -6.67 -11.45 -17.25
N LEU A 150 -6.05 -12.60 -16.95
CA LEU A 150 -4.62 -12.85 -17.22
C LEU A 150 -4.24 -12.66 -18.70
N ASP A 151 -5.11 -13.01 -19.61
CA ASP A 151 -4.83 -12.97 -21.05
C ASP A 151 -5.35 -11.67 -21.72
N ARG A 152 -5.92 -10.73 -20.91
CA ARG A 152 -6.34 -9.41 -21.40
C ARG A 152 -5.16 -8.43 -21.42
N HIS A 153 -5.28 -7.42 -22.29
CA HIS A 153 -4.38 -6.30 -22.29
C HIS A 153 -4.62 -5.44 -21.04
N PRO A 154 -3.55 -4.98 -20.30
CA PRO A 154 -3.75 -4.21 -19.07
C PRO A 154 -4.57 -2.93 -19.24
N TYR A 155 -4.51 -2.28 -20.40
CA TYR A 155 -5.29 -1.07 -20.68
C TYR A 155 -6.77 -1.34 -20.99
N ASP A 156 -7.16 -2.60 -21.28
CA ASP A 156 -8.56 -3.00 -21.48
C ASP A 156 -9.27 -3.32 -20.15
N LEU A 157 -8.55 -3.24 -19.04
CA LEU A 157 -9.08 -3.45 -17.70
C LEU A 157 -9.76 -2.19 -17.16
N SER A 158 -10.80 -2.36 -16.34
CA SER A 158 -11.37 -1.28 -15.54
C SER A 158 -10.34 -0.73 -14.54
N GLY A 159 -10.55 0.49 -14.04
CA GLY A 159 -9.62 1.12 -13.09
C GLY A 159 -9.34 0.27 -11.84
N GLY A 160 -10.37 -0.39 -11.28
CA GLY A 160 -10.23 -1.30 -10.15
C GLY A 160 -9.47 -2.58 -10.50
N GLU A 161 -9.68 -3.14 -11.69
CA GLU A 161 -8.93 -4.31 -12.18
C GLU A 161 -7.47 -3.96 -12.45
N GLN A 162 -7.18 -2.77 -13.00
CA GLN A 162 -5.82 -2.27 -13.16
C GLN A 162 -5.11 -2.12 -11.80
N GLN A 163 -5.82 -1.59 -10.80
CA GLN A 163 -5.27 -1.44 -9.44
C GLN A 163 -4.92 -2.81 -8.83
N ARG A 164 -5.79 -3.81 -9.00
CA ARG A 164 -5.53 -5.19 -8.56
C ARG A 164 -4.34 -5.83 -9.29
N ALA A 165 -4.25 -5.65 -10.60
CA ALA A 165 -3.14 -6.16 -11.39
C ALA A 165 -1.80 -5.50 -11.01
N ALA A 166 -1.80 -4.18 -10.79
CA ALA A 166 -0.61 -3.47 -10.31
C ALA A 166 -0.18 -3.93 -8.90
N LEU A 167 -1.15 -4.14 -7.99
CA LEU A 167 -0.88 -4.70 -6.66
C LEU A 167 -0.26 -6.10 -6.77
N ALA A 168 -0.82 -6.99 -7.61
CA ALA A 168 -0.28 -8.33 -7.84
C ALA A 168 1.18 -8.29 -8.31
N LYS A 169 1.53 -7.36 -9.22
CA LYS A 169 2.92 -7.15 -9.66
C LYS A 169 3.85 -6.83 -8.49
N VAL A 170 3.45 -5.89 -7.64
CA VAL A 170 4.27 -5.46 -6.51
C VAL A 170 4.43 -6.58 -5.48
N LEU A 171 3.37 -7.35 -5.22
CA LEU A 171 3.40 -8.48 -4.28
C LEU A 171 4.32 -9.63 -4.73
N LEU A 172 4.49 -9.85 -6.04
CA LEU A 172 5.43 -10.84 -6.58
C LEU A 172 6.90 -10.54 -6.26
N LEU A 173 7.23 -9.27 -5.95
CA LEU A 173 8.58 -8.88 -5.50
C LEU A 173 8.89 -9.36 -4.08
N GLU A 174 7.88 -9.68 -3.28
CA GLU A 174 8.02 -10.06 -1.85
C GLU A 174 8.79 -8.98 -1.06
N PRO A 175 8.34 -7.72 -1.08
CA PRO A 175 9.07 -6.62 -0.48
C PRO A 175 9.04 -6.70 1.05
N LYS A 176 10.06 -6.14 1.72
CA LYS A 176 10.05 -5.92 3.19
C LYS A 176 9.31 -4.64 3.58
N ILE A 177 9.32 -3.66 2.68
CA ILE A 177 8.62 -2.38 2.83
C ILE A 177 7.70 -2.22 1.62
N LEU A 178 6.42 -2.01 1.88
CA LEU A 178 5.40 -1.79 0.86
C LEU A 178 4.92 -0.34 0.93
N LEU A 179 5.18 0.42 -0.12
CA LEU A 179 4.70 1.79 -0.30
C LEU A 179 3.47 1.79 -1.19
N LEU A 180 2.37 2.33 -0.70
CA LEU A 180 1.08 2.35 -1.39
C LEU A 180 0.60 3.79 -1.55
N ASP A 181 0.43 4.24 -2.78
CA ASP A 181 -0.13 5.56 -3.09
C ASP A 181 -1.57 5.41 -3.57
N GLU A 182 -2.53 5.80 -2.73
CA GLU A 182 -3.98 5.73 -2.95
C GLU A 182 -4.49 4.34 -3.40
N PRO A 183 -4.10 3.24 -2.72
CA PRO A 183 -4.40 1.88 -3.20
C PRO A 183 -5.88 1.50 -3.17
N THR A 184 -6.71 2.23 -2.41
CA THR A 184 -8.16 2.00 -2.30
C THR A 184 -8.97 2.72 -3.37
N LYS A 185 -8.33 3.59 -4.15
CA LYS A 185 -9.00 4.37 -5.20
C LYS A 185 -9.54 3.46 -6.30
N GLY A 186 -10.84 3.60 -6.60
CA GLY A 186 -11.51 2.80 -7.63
C GLY A 186 -11.82 1.37 -7.24
N LEU A 187 -11.52 0.95 -6.01
CA LEU A 187 -11.90 -0.37 -5.49
C LEU A 187 -13.31 -0.34 -4.90
N ASP A 188 -14.06 -1.41 -5.15
CA ASP A 188 -15.32 -1.67 -4.47
C ASP A 188 -15.12 -2.07 -3.01
N ALA A 189 -16.20 -2.14 -2.25
CA ALA A 189 -16.15 -2.45 -0.82
C ALA A 189 -15.63 -3.87 -0.55
N GLU A 190 -15.94 -4.84 -1.43
CA GLU A 190 -15.50 -6.23 -1.31
C GLU A 190 -13.98 -6.31 -1.49
N PHE A 191 -13.44 -5.72 -2.55
CA PHE A 191 -12.00 -5.77 -2.75
C PHE A 191 -11.21 -4.92 -1.74
N LYS A 192 -11.79 -3.87 -1.14
CA LYS A 192 -11.16 -3.18 0.00
C LYS A 192 -10.96 -4.13 1.20
N GLN A 193 -11.90 -5.04 1.45
CA GLN A 193 -11.74 -6.07 2.49
C GLN A 193 -10.63 -7.07 2.13
N VAL A 194 -10.57 -7.51 0.86
CA VAL A 194 -9.48 -8.36 0.36
C VAL A 194 -8.13 -7.66 0.49
N LEU A 195 -8.04 -6.39 0.11
CA LEU A 195 -6.82 -5.60 0.31
C LEU A 195 -6.41 -5.56 1.79
N ALA A 196 -7.37 -5.32 2.69
CA ALA A 196 -7.09 -5.32 4.13
C ALA A 196 -6.55 -6.66 4.63
N GLN A 197 -7.11 -7.79 4.14
CA GLN A 197 -6.61 -9.14 4.45
C GLN A 197 -5.19 -9.36 3.92
N ILE A 198 -4.92 -8.94 2.68
CA ILE A 198 -3.58 -9.01 2.09
C ILE A 198 -2.59 -8.25 2.97
N LEU A 199 -2.91 -6.99 3.31
CA LEU A 199 -2.04 -6.16 4.16
C LEU A 199 -1.84 -6.78 5.54
N TYR A 200 -2.89 -7.29 6.16
CA TYR A 200 -2.79 -8.01 7.44
C TYR A 200 -1.84 -9.21 7.37
N ASN A 201 -1.98 -10.06 6.36
CA ASN A 201 -1.12 -11.21 6.17
C ASN A 201 0.35 -10.82 5.92
N LEU A 202 0.60 -9.70 5.24
CA LEU A 202 1.94 -9.15 5.04
C LEU A 202 2.54 -8.63 6.36
N LEU A 203 1.76 -7.91 7.16
CA LEU A 203 2.15 -7.43 8.48
C LEU A 203 2.51 -8.59 9.43
N GLN A 204 1.74 -9.68 9.41
CA GLN A 204 2.05 -10.90 10.19
C GLN A 204 3.37 -11.55 9.76
N LYS A 205 3.80 -11.36 8.51
CA LYS A 205 5.11 -11.78 7.98
C LYS A 205 6.23 -10.76 8.26
N GLY A 206 5.95 -9.69 9.00
CA GLY A 206 6.90 -8.65 9.33
C GLY A 206 7.13 -7.60 8.23
N VAL A 207 6.31 -7.59 7.17
CA VAL A 207 6.36 -6.54 6.14
C VAL A 207 5.86 -5.23 6.73
N THR A 208 6.56 -4.15 6.44
CA THR A 208 6.15 -2.79 6.84
C THR A 208 5.32 -2.17 5.73
N VAL A 209 4.20 -1.55 6.07
CA VAL A 209 3.31 -0.90 5.12
C VAL A 209 3.27 0.61 5.39
N LEU A 210 3.62 1.41 4.39
CA LEU A 210 3.39 2.85 4.39
C LEU A 210 2.38 3.17 3.29
N MET A 211 1.24 3.71 3.68
CA MET A 211 0.13 4.01 2.78
C MET A 211 -0.20 5.50 2.81
N VAL A 212 -0.26 6.11 1.64
CA VAL A 212 -0.88 7.42 1.44
C VAL A 212 -2.31 7.19 1.01
N SER A 213 -3.28 7.82 1.67
CA SER A 213 -4.68 7.65 1.31
C SER A 213 -5.58 8.82 1.72
N HIS A 214 -6.71 8.93 1.01
CA HIS A 214 -7.86 9.73 1.40
C HIS A 214 -8.98 8.90 2.02
N ASP A 215 -8.84 7.58 2.03
CA ASP A 215 -9.82 6.66 2.61
C ASP A 215 -9.68 6.60 4.13
N ILE A 216 -10.33 7.57 4.78
CA ILE A 216 -10.31 7.73 6.24
C ILE A 216 -10.82 6.48 6.95
N GLU A 217 -11.91 5.90 6.46
CA GLU A 217 -12.55 4.73 7.07
C GLU A 217 -11.64 3.50 7.02
N PHE A 218 -10.98 3.28 5.86
CA PHE A 218 -10.00 2.20 5.71
C PHE A 218 -8.81 2.38 6.66
N CYS A 219 -8.24 3.59 6.72
CA CYS A 219 -7.10 3.86 7.60
C CYS A 219 -7.48 3.77 9.08
N ALA A 220 -8.66 4.27 9.46
CA ALA A 220 -9.17 4.18 10.82
C ALA A 220 -9.35 2.72 11.28
N LYS A 221 -9.79 1.86 10.37
CA LYS A 221 -10.07 0.44 10.68
C LYS A 221 -8.81 -0.41 10.72
N TYR A 222 -7.83 -0.16 9.86
CA TYR A 222 -6.73 -1.11 9.62
C TYR A 222 -5.32 -0.60 9.93
N ALA A 223 -5.08 0.71 9.98
CA ALA A 223 -3.76 1.23 10.28
C ALA A 223 -3.37 1.02 11.76
N HIS A 224 -2.08 0.94 12.04
CA HIS A 224 -1.54 0.98 13.40
C HIS A 224 -1.32 2.41 13.88
N ARG A 225 -0.89 3.29 12.97
CA ARG A 225 -0.72 4.72 13.20
C ARG A 225 -1.18 5.54 12.00
N CYS A 226 -1.80 6.70 12.29
CA CYS A 226 -2.23 7.66 11.29
C CYS A 226 -1.49 8.98 11.50
N ALA A 227 -1.04 9.59 10.41
CA ALA A 227 -0.38 10.89 10.41
C ALA A 227 -1.10 11.86 9.48
N MET A 228 -1.33 13.09 9.94
CA MET A 228 -1.84 14.18 9.12
C MET A 228 -0.69 14.89 8.44
N PHE A 229 -0.70 14.85 7.12
CA PHE A 229 0.22 15.60 6.28
C PHE A 229 -0.42 16.90 5.83
N PHE A 230 0.16 18.01 6.19
CA PHE A 230 -0.34 19.34 5.86
C PHE A 230 0.83 20.27 5.57
N ASP A 231 0.74 21.06 4.51
CA ASP A 231 1.74 22.06 4.10
C ASP A 231 3.19 21.53 4.12
N GLY A 232 3.41 20.35 3.58
CA GLY A 232 4.74 19.76 3.41
C GLY A 232 5.32 19.08 4.66
N ASN A 233 4.54 18.95 5.76
CA ASN A 233 5.01 18.33 6.99
C ASN A 233 3.91 17.49 7.68
N ILE A 234 4.29 16.66 8.65
CA ILE A 234 3.36 15.96 9.53
C ILE A 234 3.02 16.87 10.71
N VAL A 235 1.73 17.24 10.84
CA VAL A 235 1.22 18.12 11.90
C VAL A 235 0.67 17.36 13.11
N SER A 236 0.26 16.11 12.93
CA SER A 236 -0.16 15.21 14.01
C SER A 236 0.08 13.76 13.61
N CYS A 237 0.37 12.90 14.59
CA CYS A 237 0.56 11.46 14.37
C CYS A 237 0.22 10.71 15.65
N ASP A 238 -0.72 9.74 15.57
CA ASP A 238 -1.17 8.97 16.71
C ASP A 238 -1.78 7.62 16.26
N SER A 239 -2.20 6.80 17.21
CA SER A 239 -3.06 5.64 16.96
C SER A 239 -4.36 6.09 16.28
N PRO A 240 -5.00 5.26 15.44
CA PRO A 240 -6.21 5.68 14.73
C PRO A 240 -7.30 6.21 15.67
N ARG A 241 -7.49 5.57 16.81
CA ARG A 241 -8.52 5.99 17.79
C ARG A 241 -8.26 7.41 18.31
N HIS A 242 -7.05 7.68 18.78
CA HIS A 242 -6.67 9.01 19.28
C HIS A 242 -6.62 10.04 18.14
N PHE A 243 -6.10 9.67 16.99
CA PHE A 243 -6.01 10.56 15.84
C PHE A 243 -7.39 11.05 15.38
N PHE A 244 -8.36 10.16 15.18
CA PHE A 244 -9.68 10.52 14.66
C PHE A 244 -10.64 11.08 15.72
N SER A 245 -10.52 10.69 16.98
CA SER A 245 -11.36 11.24 18.06
C SER A 245 -10.97 12.67 18.41
N ASN A 246 -9.68 13.01 18.33
CA ASN A 246 -9.18 14.34 18.65
C ASN A 246 -9.26 15.33 17.47
N ASN A 247 -9.58 14.84 16.26
CA ASN A 247 -9.63 15.68 15.07
C ASN A 247 -11.08 16.04 14.71
N SER A 248 -11.39 17.35 14.66
CA SER A 248 -12.76 17.81 14.39
C SER A 248 -13.12 17.80 12.91
N PHE A 249 -12.13 18.05 12.03
CA PHE A 249 -12.34 18.16 10.58
C PHE A 249 -12.04 16.88 9.84
N TYR A 250 -11.01 16.15 10.27
CA TYR A 250 -10.52 14.95 9.61
C TYR A 250 -10.82 13.73 10.48
N THR A 251 -12.09 13.31 10.44
CA THR A 251 -12.58 12.20 11.26
C THR A 251 -13.58 11.34 10.49
N THR A 252 -13.80 10.13 10.96
CA THR A 252 -14.71 9.13 10.37
C THR A 252 -16.18 9.53 10.48
N ALA A 253 -17.02 8.93 9.64
CA ALA A 253 -18.48 9.12 9.72
C ALA A 253 -19.03 8.66 11.07
N ALA A 254 -18.56 7.51 11.58
CA ALA A 254 -18.97 6.96 12.87
C ALA A 254 -18.65 7.92 14.02
N ASN A 255 -17.43 8.48 14.05
CA ASN A 255 -17.05 9.46 15.07
C ASN A 255 -17.88 10.74 14.95
N ARG A 256 -18.09 11.23 13.74
CA ARG A 256 -18.87 12.45 13.49
C ARG A 256 -20.30 12.35 14.00
N MET A 257 -20.92 11.17 13.86
CA MET A 257 -22.28 10.91 14.36
C MET A 257 -22.34 10.72 15.88
N ALA A 258 -21.34 10.05 16.46
CA ALA A 258 -21.40 9.56 17.84
C ALA A 258 -20.65 10.44 18.87
N ARG A 259 -19.70 11.28 18.46
CA ARG A 259 -18.70 11.95 19.31
C ARG A 259 -19.27 12.77 20.50
N HIS A 260 -20.50 13.29 20.37
CA HIS A 260 -21.14 14.04 21.46
C HIS A 260 -21.51 13.17 22.65
N ARG A 261 -21.68 11.86 22.46
CA ARG A 261 -22.04 10.89 23.51
C ARG A 261 -20.99 9.80 23.69
N LEU A 262 -20.26 9.48 22.64
CA LEU A 262 -19.29 8.40 22.55
C LEU A 262 -18.03 8.91 21.81
N PRO A 263 -17.22 9.76 22.44
CA PRO A 263 -16.10 10.45 21.78
C PRO A 263 -15.04 9.50 21.21
N ASN A 264 -14.87 8.31 21.82
CA ASN A 264 -13.87 7.32 21.42
C ASN A 264 -14.33 6.34 20.34
N VAL A 265 -15.58 6.45 19.88
CA VAL A 265 -16.09 5.67 18.73
C VAL A 265 -15.48 6.23 17.46
N VAL A 266 -14.76 5.40 16.72
CA VAL A 266 -14.06 5.80 15.51
C VAL A 266 -14.49 4.97 14.30
N THR A 267 -14.76 3.69 14.47
CA THR A 267 -15.17 2.81 13.38
C THR A 267 -16.69 2.50 13.44
N ASP A 268 -17.23 2.02 12.31
CA ASP A 268 -18.57 1.47 12.20
C ASP A 268 -18.81 0.33 13.19
N CYS A 269 -17.82 -0.55 13.35
CA CYS A 269 -17.84 -1.63 14.33
C CYS A 269 -17.95 -1.09 15.77
N ASP A 270 -17.16 -0.08 16.13
CA ASP A 270 -17.24 0.55 17.45
C ASP A 270 -18.67 1.05 17.73
N LEU A 271 -19.30 1.68 16.73
CA LEU A 271 -20.64 2.21 16.84
C LEU A 271 -21.68 1.10 17.02
N ILE A 272 -21.61 0.03 16.24
CA ILE A 272 -22.49 -1.13 16.32
C ILE A 272 -22.39 -1.79 17.71
N TYR A 273 -21.17 -2.00 18.21
CA TYR A 273 -20.96 -2.58 19.54
C TYR A 273 -21.47 -1.67 20.65
N ALA A 274 -21.23 -0.37 20.56
CA ALA A 274 -21.75 0.59 21.53
C ALA A 274 -23.29 0.59 21.59
N CYS A 275 -23.96 0.51 20.44
CA CYS A 275 -25.42 0.43 20.36
C CYS A 275 -25.99 -0.89 20.91
N LYS A 276 -25.26 -2.00 20.78
CA LYS A 276 -25.65 -3.32 21.32
C LYS A 276 -25.36 -3.46 22.82
N GLY A 277 -24.73 -2.51 23.47
CA GLY A 277 -24.29 -2.56 24.86
C GLY A 277 -23.19 -3.60 25.11
N ALA A 278 -22.48 -4.04 24.10
CA ALA A 278 -21.39 -5.00 24.18
C ALA A 278 -20.04 -4.29 24.06
N VAL A 279 -19.00 -4.81 24.72
CA VAL A 279 -17.62 -4.35 24.54
C VAL A 279 -17.09 -4.92 23.21
N ALA A 280 -16.59 -4.07 22.33
CA ALA A 280 -15.97 -4.52 21.07
C ALA A 280 -14.75 -5.40 21.38
N PRO A 281 -14.72 -6.68 20.97
CA PRO A 281 -13.55 -7.51 21.20
C PRO A 281 -12.38 -6.97 20.35
N LEU A 282 -11.20 -6.87 20.95
CA LEU A 282 -9.94 -6.46 20.29
C LEU A 282 -9.61 -7.25 19.00
N LYS A 283 -10.17 -8.46 18.87
CA LYS A 283 -9.98 -9.34 17.69
C LYS A 283 -10.93 -9.06 16.53
N SER A 284 -11.94 -8.17 16.67
CA SER A 284 -13.01 -8.03 15.67
C SER A 284 -12.59 -7.31 14.40
N LYS A 285 -11.50 -6.54 14.41
CA LYS A 285 -11.00 -5.84 13.20
C LYS A 285 -10.70 -6.78 12.04
N TYR A 286 -10.27 -8.00 12.36
CA TYR A 286 -9.87 -9.01 11.37
C TYR A 286 -10.72 -10.29 11.43
N SER A 287 -11.64 -10.43 12.42
CA SER A 287 -12.49 -11.62 12.55
C SER A 287 -13.58 -11.69 11.48
N GLU A 288 -14.05 -10.54 10.98
CA GLU A 288 -14.95 -10.47 9.83
C GLU A 288 -14.25 -10.98 8.55
N ILE A 289 -12.95 -10.78 8.45
CA ILE A 289 -12.11 -11.21 7.34
C ILE A 289 -11.94 -12.73 7.36
N ASN A 290 -11.75 -13.34 8.52
CA ASN A 290 -11.63 -14.81 8.67
C ASN A 290 -12.94 -15.57 8.40
N ALA A 291 -14.10 -14.90 8.44
CA ALA A 291 -15.40 -15.51 8.11
C ALA A 291 -15.60 -15.66 6.58
N ILE A 292 -14.98 -14.79 5.78
CA ILE A 292 -15.05 -14.84 4.31
C ILE A 292 -14.16 -15.97 3.78
N ASP A 293 -13.03 -16.25 4.44
CA ASP A 293 -12.05 -17.26 4.01
C ASP A 293 -12.57 -18.71 4.07
N ARG A 294 -13.53 -19.00 4.98
CA ARG A 294 -14.06 -20.37 5.13
C ARG A 294 -15.10 -20.74 4.08
N ASN A 295 -15.85 -19.78 3.55
CA ASN A 295 -16.95 -20.09 2.61
C ASN A 295 -16.57 -19.96 1.14
N SER A 296 -15.48 -19.28 0.80
CA SER A 296 -15.04 -19.09 -0.59
C SER A 296 -14.05 -20.15 -1.07
N PHE A 297 -13.34 -20.84 -0.16
CA PHE A 297 -12.36 -21.87 -0.54
C PHE A 297 -12.91 -23.30 -0.56
N GLU A 298 -14.04 -23.60 0.10
CA GLU A 298 -14.60 -24.97 0.15
C GLU A 298 -15.52 -25.35 -1.02
N ASN A 299 -15.95 -24.42 -1.87
CA ASN A 299 -16.95 -24.67 -2.92
C ASN A 299 -16.42 -24.75 -4.37
N GLN A 300 -15.09 -24.81 -4.63
CA GLN A 300 -14.57 -24.90 -6.01
C GLN A 300 -13.51 -25.98 -6.28
N ASP A 301 -13.32 -26.96 -5.40
CA ASP A 301 -12.57 -28.16 -5.75
C ASP A 301 -13.45 -29.16 -6.50
N ASN A 302 -13.60 -28.96 -7.79
CA ASN A 302 -13.89 -30.02 -8.77
C ASN A 302 -14.11 -29.43 -10.18
N LYS A 303 -13.00 -29.19 -10.91
CA LYS A 303 -12.90 -29.35 -12.38
C LYS A 303 -11.50 -28.99 -12.86
N GLU A 304 -10.69 -30.01 -13.09
CA GLU A 304 -9.44 -29.88 -13.86
C GLU A 304 -9.75 -29.61 -15.34
N PRO A 305 -9.04 -28.73 -16.04
CA PRO A 305 -9.02 -28.71 -17.48
C PRO A 305 -7.84 -29.54 -18.00
N LYS A 306 -8.16 -30.63 -18.69
CA LYS A 306 -7.25 -31.30 -19.63
C LYS A 306 -7.23 -30.50 -20.92
N ASP A 307 -6.08 -29.88 -21.26
CA ASP A 307 -5.62 -29.87 -22.65
C ASP A 307 -4.13 -29.46 -22.72
N LYS A 308 -3.35 -30.36 -23.31
CA LYS A 308 -1.95 -30.15 -23.66
C LYS A 308 -1.87 -29.86 -25.15
N SER A 309 -1.41 -28.69 -25.58
CA SER A 309 -0.86 -28.50 -26.91
C SER A 309 0.40 -27.65 -26.87
N ILE A 310 1.43 -28.21 -27.44
CA ILE A 310 2.83 -27.74 -27.55
C ILE A 310 2.88 -26.66 -28.63
N ILE A 311 3.50 -25.52 -28.36
CA ILE A 311 3.94 -24.56 -29.38
C ILE A 311 5.41 -24.22 -29.18
N SER A 312 6.15 -24.34 -30.27
CA SER A 312 7.58 -24.14 -30.44
C SER A 312 8.02 -22.68 -30.35
N VAL A 313 9.20 -22.49 -29.78
CA VAL A 313 9.87 -21.21 -29.50
C VAL A 313 10.72 -20.77 -30.68
N HIS A 314 10.60 -19.52 -31.09
CA HIS A 314 11.63 -18.81 -31.85
C HIS A 314 12.34 -17.80 -30.91
N ASN A 315 13.67 -17.93 -30.84
CA ASN A 315 14.57 -17.04 -30.12
C ASN A 315 14.87 -15.78 -30.94
N GLU A 316 14.66 -14.61 -30.34
CA GLU A 316 15.36 -13.39 -30.72
C GLU A 316 15.97 -12.73 -29.47
N GLU A 317 17.27 -12.57 -29.50
CA GLU A 317 18.07 -11.90 -28.45
C GLU A 317 17.86 -10.39 -28.51
N ASN A 318 17.15 -9.83 -27.53
CA ASN A 318 17.11 -8.40 -27.28
C ASN A 318 17.83 -8.06 -25.97
N LYS A 319 18.88 -7.23 -26.06
CA LYS A 319 19.65 -6.68 -24.93
C LYS A 319 18.71 -6.04 -23.90
N LYS A 320 18.52 -6.69 -22.77
CA LYS A 320 17.60 -6.29 -21.69
C LYS A 320 18.20 -5.14 -20.88
N LEU A 321 17.56 -3.99 -20.88
CA LEU A 321 17.76 -2.96 -19.87
C LEU A 321 17.24 -3.49 -18.52
N PRO A 322 17.97 -3.29 -17.41
CA PRO A 322 17.54 -3.79 -16.09
C PRO A 322 16.22 -3.14 -15.65
N LEU A 323 15.38 -3.94 -15.00
CA LEU A 323 13.99 -3.66 -14.62
C LEU A 323 13.80 -2.32 -13.90
N TRP A 324 14.74 -1.93 -13.04
CA TRP A 324 14.70 -0.66 -12.30
C TRP A 324 14.78 0.59 -13.23
N ARG A 325 15.49 0.50 -14.37
CA ARG A 325 15.51 1.58 -15.39
C ARG A 325 14.15 1.74 -16.06
N LYS A 326 13.40 0.65 -16.23
CA LYS A 326 12.04 0.68 -16.79
C LYS A 326 11.05 1.30 -15.81
N ILE A 327 11.16 0.93 -14.52
CA ILE A 327 10.35 1.53 -13.44
C ILE A 327 10.69 2.99 -13.22
N SER A 328 11.99 3.35 -13.25
CA SER A 328 12.47 4.73 -13.14
C SER A 328 12.01 5.59 -14.32
N ALA A 329 12.04 5.07 -15.55
CA ALA A 329 11.57 5.78 -16.75
C ALA A 329 10.05 6.01 -16.74
N CYS A 330 9.27 5.05 -16.25
CA CYS A 330 7.83 5.23 -16.08
C CYS A 330 7.48 6.27 -15.01
N LEU A 331 8.26 6.33 -13.92
CA LEU A 331 8.04 7.28 -12.83
C LEU A 331 8.55 8.69 -13.18
N ILE A 332 9.58 8.82 -14.01
CA ILE A 332 10.06 10.10 -14.58
C ILE A 332 9.00 10.69 -15.54
N GLY A 333 8.32 9.87 -16.32
CA GLY A 333 7.18 10.28 -17.15
C GLY A 333 6.03 10.89 -16.34
N MET A 334 5.82 10.46 -15.10
CA MET A 334 4.81 11.03 -14.21
C MET A 334 5.19 12.41 -13.66
N THR A 335 6.47 12.70 -13.46
CA THR A 335 6.94 14.02 -12.97
C THR A 335 6.72 15.11 -14.02
N ILE A 336 6.82 14.78 -15.30
CA ILE A 336 6.59 15.73 -16.41
C ILE A 336 5.11 16.04 -16.61
N PHE A 337 4.19 15.11 -16.27
CA PHE A 337 2.75 15.33 -16.43
C PHE A 337 2.12 16.18 -15.31
N VAL A 338 2.75 16.24 -14.13
CA VAL A 338 2.26 17.07 -13.00
C VAL A 338 2.66 18.55 -13.16
N THR A 339 3.66 18.86 -14.03
CA THR A 339 4.11 20.23 -14.30
C THR A 339 3.35 20.92 -15.46
N LEU A 340 2.36 20.24 -16.09
CA LEU A 340 1.61 20.80 -17.23
C LEU A 340 0.10 20.97 -16.97
N TYR A 341 -0.36 20.84 -15.70
CA TYR A 341 -1.73 21.22 -15.32
C TYR A 341 -1.74 21.97 -13.99
#